data_9d4d9add24651ac9023f9bfe9f28d858
#
_entry.id   9d4d9add24651ac9023f9bfe9f28d858
#
_cell.length_a   1.000
_cell.length_b   1.000
_cell.length_c   1.000
_cell.angle_alpha   90.00
_cell.angle_beta   90.00
_cell.angle_gamma   90.00
#
_symmetry.space_group_name_H-M   'P 1'
#
loop_
_entity.id
_entity.type
_entity.pdbx_description
1 polymer ?
#
loop_
_entity_poly.entity_id
_entity_poly.type
_entity_poly.pdbx_seq_one_letter_code
_entity_poly.pdbx_strand_id
1 'polypeptide(L)' 'MKEYKTKQKEVILNYLKQNAEKDLTVETIVNYVTKKNKKCSQTTIYRYLKQLVDDGIIRKYYIDNSTSSYYQYI' A
#
# COMPACT_ATOMS: atom_id res chain seq x y z
N MET A 1 2.77 -21.13 3.82
CA MET A 1 2.03 -20.51 4.89
C MET A 1 2.53 -19.12 5.17
N LYS A 2 3.72 -19.01 5.69
CA LYS A 2 4.31 -17.71 5.91
C LYS A 2 4.46 -16.91 4.62
N GLU A 3 4.77 -17.63 3.56
CA GLU A 3 4.97 -17.04 2.26
C GLU A 3 3.70 -16.38 1.74
N TYR A 4 2.58 -16.90 2.16
CA TYR A 4 1.31 -16.37 1.74
C TYR A 4 1.17 -14.89 2.13
N LYS A 5 1.44 -14.58 3.40
CA LYS A 5 1.37 -13.20 3.87
C LYS A 5 2.48 -12.35 3.26
N THR A 6 3.64 -12.95 3.12
CA THR A 6 4.77 -12.26 2.53
C THR A 6 4.47 -11.83 1.11
N LYS A 7 3.81 -12.71 0.35
CA LYS A 7 3.47 -12.38 -1.02
C LYS A 7 2.53 -11.18 -1.11
N GLN A 8 1.54 -11.12 -0.24
CA GLN A 8 0.62 -10.00 -0.25
C GLN A 8 1.33 -8.70 0.04
N LYS A 9 2.23 -8.72 1.02
CA LYS A 9 3.01 -7.55 1.37
C LYS A 9 3.93 -7.14 0.22
N GLU A 10 4.51 -8.12 -0.46
CA GLU A 10 5.38 -7.85 -1.60
C GLU A 10 4.62 -7.23 -2.75
N VAL A 11 3.40 -7.67 -3.00
CA VAL A 11 2.59 -7.09 -4.06
C VAL A 11 2.37 -5.60 -3.80
N ILE A 12 2.04 -5.26 -2.57
CA ILE A 12 1.83 -3.87 -2.19
C ILE A 12 3.12 -3.08 -2.36
N LEU A 13 4.21 -3.61 -1.84
CA LEU A 13 5.49 -2.92 -1.89
C LEU A 13 5.97 -2.72 -3.32
N ASN A 14 5.86 -3.74 -4.14
CA ASN A 14 6.28 -3.65 -5.54
C ASN A 14 5.47 -2.61 -6.30
N TYR A 15 4.17 -2.55 -6.03
CA TYR A 15 3.32 -1.57 -6.66
C TYR A 15 3.77 -0.15 -6.30
N LEU A 16 4.07 0.05 -5.03
CA LEU A 16 4.55 1.35 -4.56
C LEU A 16 5.91 1.70 -5.16
N LYS A 17 6.79 0.72 -5.30
CA LYS A 17 8.11 0.94 -5.91
C LYS A 17 7.98 1.33 -7.38
N GLN A 18 7.11 0.65 -8.11
CA GLN A 18 6.92 0.91 -9.52
C GLN A 18 6.31 2.28 -9.76
N ASN A 19 5.64 2.83 -8.77
CA ASN A 19 4.98 4.12 -8.87
C ASN A 19 5.56 5.11 -7.86
N ALA A 20 6.85 5.03 -7.63
CA ALA A 20 7.50 5.81 -6.58
C ALA A 20 7.36 7.31 -6.76
N GLU A 21 7.17 7.77 -7.98
CA GLU A 21 7.02 9.20 -8.26
C GLU A 21 5.57 9.65 -8.25
N LYS A 22 4.64 8.73 -8.04
CA LYS A 22 3.23 9.06 -8.07
C LYS A 22 2.65 9.09 -6.67
N ASP A 23 1.64 9.92 -6.50
CA ASP A 23 0.90 10.00 -5.25
C ASP A 23 -0.21 8.97 -5.29
N LEU A 24 -0.07 7.90 -4.53
CA LEU A 24 -1.03 6.80 -4.54
C LEU A 24 -1.95 6.88 -3.35
N THR A 25 -3.25 6.89 -3.60
CA THR A 25 -4.22 6.85 -2.52
C THR A 25 -4.42 5.43 -2.05
N VAL A 26 -4.98 5.31 -0.83
CA VAL A 26 -5.34 4.01 -0.30
C VAL A 26 -6.26 3.26 -1.26
N GLU A 27 -7.23 3.97 -1.83
CA GLU A 27 -8.17 3.35 -2.75
C GLU A 27 -7.49 2.76 -3.97
N THR A 28 -6.55 3.50 -4.54
CA THR A 28 -5.80 3.02 -5.69
C THR A 28 -5.04 1.75 -5.34
N ILE A 29 -4.39 1.75 -4.19
CA ILE A 29 -3.61 0.59 -3.75
C ILE A 29 -4.53 -0.59 -3.49
N VAL A 30 -5.64 -0.37 -2.79
CA VAL A 30 -6.60 -1.43 -2.50
C VAL A 30 -7.13 -2.05 -3.79
N ASN A 31 -7.51 -1.21 -4.75
CA ASN A 31 -8.04 -1.70 -6.03
C ASN A 31 -7.01 -2.55 -6.77
N TYR A 32 -5.77 -2.11 -6.78
CA TYR A 32 -4.72 -2.86 -7.45
C TYR A 32 -4.50 -4.22 -6.81
N VAL A 33 -4.38 -4.22 -5.48
CA VAL A 33 -4.06 -5.45 -4.77
C VAL A 33 -5.21 -6.44 -4.83
N THR A 34 -6.45 -5.97 -4.71
CA THR A 34 -7.59 -6.87 -4.73
C THR A 34 -7.82 -7.46 -6.11
N LYS A 35 -7.41 -6.75 -7.17
CA LYS A 35 -7.46 -7.33 -8.51
C LYS A 35 -6.46 -8.47 -8.65
N LYS A 36 -5.29 -8.31 -8.04
CA LYS A 36 -4.26 -9.33 -8.11
C LYS A 36 -4.55 -10.49 -7.18
N ASN A 37 -5.13 -10.21 -6.03
CA ASN A 37 -5.39 -11.24 -5.03
C ASN A 37 -6.74 -10.97 -4.38
N LYS A 38 -7.76 -11.64 -4.87
CA LYS A 38 -9.12 -11.42 -4.41
C LYS A 38 -9.33 -11.78 -2.95
N LYS A 39 -8.44 -12.60 -2.39
CA LYS A 39 -8.57 -13.02 -1.00
C LYS A 39 -8.00 -12.00 -0.02
N CYS A 40 -7.28 -11.02 -0.54
CA CYS A 40 -6.67 -10.00 0.33
C CYS A 40 -7.73 -8.98 0.71
N SER A 41 -8.01 -8.89 1.99
CA SER A 41 -9.03 -7.95 2.47
C SER A 41 -8.46 -6.55 2.57
N GLN A 42 -9.36 -5.58 2.54
CA GLN A 42 -8.99 -4.18 2.69
C GLN A 42 -8.29 -3.94 4.03
N THR A 43 -8.78 -4.58 5.08
CA THR A 43 -8.18 -4.45 6.40
C THR A 43 -6.74 -4.91 6.40
N THR A 44 -6.46 -6.02 5.73
CA THR A 44 -5.10 -6.54 5.63
C THR A 44 -4.19 -5.55 4.92
N ILE A 45 -4.69 -4.93 3.86
CA ILE A 45 -3.92 -3.94 3.10
C ILE A 45 -3.58 -2.74 3.98
N TYR A 46 -4.54 -2.24 4.75
CA TYR A 46 -4.30 -1.13 5.66
C TYR A 46 -3.23 -1.48 6.68
N ARG A 47 -3.26 -2.70 7.20
CA ARG A 47 -2.27 -3.14 8.17
C ARG A 47 -0.86 -3.15 7.57
N TYR A 48 -0.74 -3.66 6.36
CA TYR A 48 0.55 -3.69 5.69
C TYR A 48 1.07 -2.30 5.40
N LEU A 49 0.19 -1.40 4.97
CA LEU A 49 0.59 -0.02 4.70
C LEU A 49 1.08 0.65 5.99
N LYS A 50 0.36 0.45 7.08
CA LYS A 50 0.78 1.03 8.35
C LYS A 50 2.14 0.49 8.77
N GLN A 51 2.35 -0.81 8.61
CA GLN A 51 3.62 -1.41 8.97
C GLN A 51 4.75 -0.86 8.13
N LEU A 52 4.52 -0.70 6.82
CA LEU A 52 5.54 -0.15 5.94
C LEU A 52 5.89 1.28 6.30
N VAL A 53 4.90 2.06 6.72
CA VAL A 53 5.15 3.42 7.19
C VAL A 53 5.97 3.40 8.48
N ASP A 54 5.59 2.54 9.42
CA ASP A 54 6.31 2.43 10.69
C ASP A 54 7.75 1.99 10.49
N ASP A 55 7.99 1.16 9.48
CA ASP A 55 9.34 0.68 9.16
C ASP A 55 10.16 1.69 8.36
N GLY A 56 9.54 2.79 7.96
CA GLY A 56 10.26 3.81 7.21
C GLY A 56 10.48 3.48 5.75
N ILE A 57 9.78 2.49 5.23
CA ILE A 57 9.92 2.07 3.83
C ILE A 57 9.09 2.94 2.91
N ILE A 58 7.93 3.37 3.37
CA ILE A 58 7.07 4.29 2.62
C ILE A 58 6.66 5.40 3.56
N ARG A 59 6.15 6.49 2.98
CA ARG A 59 5.64 7.58 3.79
C ARG A 59 4.18 7.82 3.48
N LYS A 60 3.48 8.32 4.48
CA LYS A 60 2.07 8.69 4.37
C LYS A 60 1.98 10.20 4.51
N TYR A 61 1.23 10.83 3.63
CA TYR A 61 1.09 12.28 3.68
C TYR A 61 -0.24 12.71 3.11
N TYR A 62 -0.57 13.98 3.28
CA TYR A 62 -1.80 14.56 2.80
C TYR A 62 -1.47 15.69 1.85
N ILE A 63 -2.26 15.81 0.80
CA ILE A 63 -2.13 16.93 -0.13
C ILE A 63 -3.13 17.99 0.28
N ASP A 64 -2.77 19.25 0.08
CA ASP A 64 -3.60 20.38 0.48
C ASP A 64 -5.07 20.19 0.16
N ASN A 65 -5.92 20.47 1.16
CA ASN A 65 -7.37 20.43 1.01
C ASN A 65 -7.91 19.05 0.67
N SER A 66 -7.11 18.03 0.86
CA SER A 66 -7.53 16.65 0.63
C SER A 66 -7.78 15.96 1.94
N THR A 67 -8.85 15.18 2.01
CA THR A 67 -9.12 14.35 3.18
C THR A 67 -8.51 12.96 3.02
N SER A 68 -7.96 12.67 1.85
CA SER A 68 -7.40 11.35 1.57
C SER A 68 -5.92 11.31 1.89
N SER A 69 -5.50 10.15 2.40
CA SER A 69 -4.09 9.89 2.63
C SER A 69 -3.43 9.42 1.34
N TYR A 70 -2.19 9.82 1.15
CA TYR A 70 -1.40 9.37 0.02
C TYR A 70 -0.18 8.63 0.55
N TYR A 71 0.27 7.66 -0.21
CA TYR A 71 1.43 6.85 0.14
C TYR A 71 2.46 6.93 -0.97
N GLN A 72 3.72 6.97 -0.57
CA GLN A 72 4.81 7.05 -1.53
C GLN A 72 6.00 6.25 -1.04
N TYR A 73 6.62 5.50 -1.94
CA TYR A 73 7.83 4.75 -1.62
C TYR A 73 8.99 5.74 -1.43
N ILE A 74 9.77 5.51 -0.40
CA ILE A 74 10.90 6.39 -0.09
C ILE A 74 12.15 5.96 -0.83
#